data_bab8000f84213019862cdfbf78c4e030
#
_entry.id   bab8000f84213019862cdfbf78c4e030
#
_cell.length_a   1.000
_cell.length_b   1.000
_cell.length_c   1.000
_cell.angle_alpha   90.00
_cell.angle_beta   90.00
_cell.angle_gamma   90.00
#
_symmetry.space_group_name_H-M   'P 1'
#
loop_
_entity.id
_entity.type
_entity.pdbx_description
1 polymer ?
#
loop_
_entity_poly.entity_id
_entity_poly.type
_entity_poly.pdbx_seq_one_letter_code
_entity_poly.pdbx_strand_id
1 'polypeptide(L)'
;KESHDCLARKAAGYLDQGRDLVFLTLGDPTVYSTYMYLHRRLTAMGYEAEIVSGVTSFCAAAARLSVSLGDGNTPIHILPGSYPLEEGLSLPGTRVLMKSGKQMGTVKNALVSGAYEVRMAENCGMAGERLVDRAQDIPEDAGYYSLVIVKEKGETGC
;
A
#
# COMPACT_ATOMS: atom_id res chain seq x y z
N LYS A 1 11.40 -16.51 -6.24
CA LYS A 1 11.05 -17.80 -5.58
C LYS A 1 12.23 -18.34 -4.76
N GLU A 2 13.40 -18.47 -5.35
CA GLU A 2 14.60 -19.03 -4.71
C GLU A 2 15.02 -18.30 -3.43
N SER A 3 14.93 -16.97 -3.41
CA SER A 3 15.25 -16.13 -2.26
C SER A 3 14.33 -16.39 -1.06
N HIS A 4 13.01 -16.56 -1.27
CA HIS A 4 12.06 -16.82 -0.19
C HIS A 4 12.23 -18.23 0.40
N ASP A 5 12.57 -19.22 -0.43
CA ASP A 5 12.81 -20.58 0.04
C ASP A 5 14.11 -20.66 0.86
N CYS A 6 15.13 -19.90 0.47
CA CYS A 6 16.37 -19.78 1.23
C CYS A 6 16.13 -19.12 2.60
N LEU A 7 15.36 -18.03 2.64
CA LEU A 7 15.00 -17.35 3.89
C LEU A 7 14.17 -18.25 4.80
N ALA A 8 13.22 -19.00 4.26
CA ALA A 8 12.41 -19.94 5.04
C ALA A 8 13.27 -21.03 5.69
N ARG A 9 14.20 -21.64 4.92
CA ARG A 9 15.13 -22.64 5.47
C ARG A 9 16.05 -22.07 6.55
N LYS A 10 16.52 -20.84 6.36
CA LYS A 10 17.34 -20.15 7.37
C LYS A 10 16.54 -19.90 8.66
N ALA A 11 15.29 -19.44 8.53
CA ALA A 11 14.39 -19.24 9.66
C ALA A 11 14.10 -20.58 10.38
N ALA A 12 13.78 -21.65 9.64
CA ALA A 12 13.57 -22.99 10.19
C ALA A 12 14.77 -23.44 11.02
N GLY A 13 16.00 -23.24 10.55
CA GLY A 13 17.20 -23.62 11.30
C GLY A 13 17.39 -22.87 12.62
N TYR A 14 16.82 -21.69 12.80
CA TYR A 14 16.76 -21.03 14.11
C TYR A 14 15.64 -21.58 14.99
N LEU A 15 14.47 -21.85 14.42
CA LEU A 15 13.34 -22.45 15.13
C LEU A 15 13.66 -23.86 15.65
N ASP A 16 14.37 -24.66 14.87
CA ASP A 16 14.86 -26.01 15.28
C ASP A 16 15.82 -25.96 16.48
N GLN A 17 16.45 -24.80 16.72
CA GLN A 17 17.28 -24.55 17.89
C GLN A 17 16.47 -24.07 19.12
N GLY A 18 15.13 -24.06 19.04
CA GLY A 18 14.25 -23.59 20.11
C GLY A 18 14.25 -22.06 20.27
N ARG A 19 14.56 -21.31 19.19
CA ARG A 19 14.53 -19.83 19.21
C ARG A 19 13.20 -19.33 18.69
N ASP A 20 12.68 -18.27 19.29
CA ASP A 20 11.59 -17.49 18.75
C ASP A 20 12.12 -16.49 17.69
N LEU A 21 11.34 -16.29 16.62
CA LEU A 21 11.66 -15.35 15.55
C LEU A 21 10.55 -14.30 15.43
N VAL A 22 10.94 -13.05 15.32
CA VAL A 22 10.04 -11.92 15.06
C VAL A 22 10.39 -11.29 13.72
N PHE A 23 9.41 -11.20 12.82
CA PHE A 23 9.53 -10.51 11.54
C PHE A 23 8.84 -9.17 11.61
N LEU A 24 9.59 -8.08 11.45
CA LEU A 24 9.05 -6.73 11.43
C LEU A 24 8.71 -6.32 10.00
N THR A 25 7.52 -5.75 9.81
CA THR A 25 7.07 -5.18 8.54
C THR A 25 6.58 -3.74 8.75
N LEU A 26 6.73 -2.90 7.73
CA LEU A 26 6.06 -1.61 7.69
C LEU A 26 4.61 -1.81 7.26
N GLY A 27 3.66 -1.22 8.01
CA GLY A 27 2.24 -1.38 7.75
C GLY A 27 1.69 -2.68 8.31
N ASP A 28 0.72 -3.26 7.62
CA ASP A 28 0.10 -4.53 8.00
C ASP A 28 0.72 -5.69 7.23
N PRO A 29 1.13 -6.78 7.89
CA PRO A 29 1.79 -7.91 7.25
C PRO A 29 0.89 -8.68 6.25
N THR A 30 -0.43 -8.51 6.30
CA THR A 30 -1.37 -9.18 5.41
C THR A 30 -1.61 -8.43 4.09
N VAL A 31 -1.21 -7.14 4.02
CA VAL A 31 -1.48 -6.27 2.87
C VAL A 31 -0.21 -6.07 2.03
N TYR A 32 -0.12 -6.76 0.88
CA TYR A 32 1.00 -6.68 -0.07
C TYR A 32 2.40 -6.81 0.53
N SER A 33 2.52 -7.53 1.65
CA SER A 33 3.77 -7.78 2.34
C SER A 33 4.47 -9.04 1.81
N THR A 34 5.80 -8.97 1.70
CA THR A 34 6.62 -10.14 1.38
C THR A 34 6.66 -11.17 2.51
N TYR A 35 6.35 -10.78 3.76
CA TYR A 35 6.26 -11.68 4.90
C TYR A 35 5.31 -12.86 4.65
N MET A 36 4.16 -12.62 3.98
CA MET A 36 3.18 -13.69 3.72
C MET A 36 3.72 -14.83 2.86
N TYR A 37 4.75 -14.59 2.03
CA TYR A 37 5.43 -15.67 1.31
C TYR A 37 6.28 -16.54 2.25
N LEU A 38 6.88 -15.92 3.27
CA LEU A 38 7.65 -16.63 4.29
C LEU A 38 6.74 -17.38 5.27
N HIS A 39 5.68 -16.72 5.74
CA HIS A 39 4.66 -17.30 6.61
C HIS A 39 4.13 -18.63 6.05
N ARG A 40 3.65 -18.62 4.80
CA ARG A 40 3.12 -19.85 4.14
C ARG A 40 4.15 -20.98 4.06
N ARG A 41 5.43 -20.66 3.91
CA ARG A 41 6.49 -21.67 3.85
C ARG A 41 6.78 -22.29 5.20
N LEU A 42 6.87 -21.44 6.23
CA LEU A 42 7.14 -21.91 7.59
C LEU A 42 5.97 -22.75 8.12
N THR A 43 4.74 -22.33 7.90
CA THR A 43 3.55 -23.12 8.28
C THR A 43 3.45 -24.42 7.50
N ALA A 44 3.83 -24.45 6.22
CA ALA A 44 3.91 -25.68 5.43
C ALA A 44 5.02 -26.65 5.91
N MET A 45 6.04 -26.13 6.61
CA MET A 45 7.09 -26.93 7.27
C MET A 45 6.66 -27.43 8.67
N GLY A 46 5.48 -27.02 9.16
CA GLY A 46 4.93 -27.43 10.45
C GLY A 46 5.22 -26.48 11.61
N TYR A 47 5.82 -25.31 11.38
CA TYR A 47 6.04 -24.32 12.43
C TYR A 47 4.76 -23.52 12.69
N GLU A 48 4.51 -23.23 13.95
CA GLU A 48 3.49 -22.27 14.36
C GLU A 48 3.96 -20.85 14.09
N ALA A 49 3.06 -20.00 13.57
CA ALA A 49 3.36 -18.60 13.27
C ALA A 49 2.12 -17.74 13.49
N GLU A 50 2.25 -16.73 14.34
CA GLU A 50 1.21 -15.76 14.63
C GLU A 50 1.41 -14.50 13.76
N ILE A 51 0.30 -13.90 13.34
CA ILE A 51 0.29 -12.62 12.62
C ILE A 51 -0.31 -11.56 13.54
N VAL A 52 0.50 -10.56 13.86
CA VAL A 52 0.03 -9.37 14.57
C VAL A 52 -0.30 -8.29 13.54
N SER A 53 -1.56 -7.85 13.53
CA SER A 53 -2.04 -6.80 12.62
C SER A 53 -1.36 -5.46 12.92
N GLY A 54 -1.14 -4.68 11.87
CA GLY A 54 -0.59 -3.33 11.94
C GLY A 54 -1.52 -2.30 11.31
N VAL A 55 -1.11 -1.03 11.32
CA VAL A 55 -1.81 0.03 10.60
C VAL A 55 -1.38 0.00 9.15
N THR A 56 -2.32 -0.21 8.22
CA THR A 56 -2.02 -0.22 6.79
C THR A 56 -1.55 1.15 6.31
N SER A 57 -0.68 1.19 5.31
CA SER A 57 -0.13 2.45 4.78
C SER A 57 -1.20 3.41 4.28
N PHE A 58 -2.29 2.90 3.69
CA PHE A 58 -3.37 3.75 3.20
C PHE A 58 -4.22 4.35 4.33
N CYS A 59 -4.41 3.65 5.45
CA CYS A 59 -5.05 4.24 6.63
C CYS A 59 -4.15 5.30 7.28
N ALA A 60 -2.85 5.05 7.39
CA ALA A 60 -1.90 6.01 7.92
C ALA A 60 -1.82 7.28 7.04
N ALA A 61 -1.77 7.10 5.70
CA ALA A 61 -1.77 8.21 4.74
C ALA A 61 -3.08 9.02 4.78
N ALA A 62 -4.24 8.35 4.84
CA ALA A 62 -5.53 9.03 4.93
C ALA A 62 -5.64 9.87 6.20
N ALA A 63 -5.22 9.33 7.35
CA ALA A 63 -5.17 10.08 8.61
C ALA A 63 -4.22 11.28 8.52
N ARG A 64 -3.04 11.11 7.92
CA ARG A 64 -2.07 12.19 7.75
C ARG A 64 -2.55 13.29 6.82
N LEU A 65 -3.31 12.93 5.77
CA LEU A 65 -3.92 13.84 4.82
C LEU A 65 -5.28 14.41 5.30
N SER A 66 -5.77 13.95 6.46
CA SER A 66 -7.08 14.33 7.01
C SER A 66 -8.24 14.06 6.04
N VAL A 67 -8.22 12.91 5.37
CA VAL A 67 -9.27 12.49 4.44
C VAL A 67 -9.88 11.16 4.85
N SER A 68 -11.19 11.01 4.65
CA SER A 68 -11.85 9.71 4.75
C SER A 68 -11.52 8.86 3.53
N LEU A 69 -11.37 7.55 3.71
CA LEU A 69 -11.27 6.60 2.59
C LEU A 69 -12.65 6.15 2.11
N GLY A 70 -13.63 6.07 3.00
CA GLY A 70 -14.98 5.63 2.64
C GLY A 70 -16.02 6.31 3.50
N ASP A 71 -17.06 6.82 2.86
CA ASP A 71 -18.20 7.46 3.49
C ASP A 71 -19.48 6.74 3.07
N GLY A 72 -20.33 6.41 4.03
CA GLY A 72 -21.60 5.71 3.76
C GLY A 72 -21.40 4.38 3.02
N ASN A 73 -21.90 4.27 1.82
CA ASN A 73 -21.85 3.06 0.97
C ASN A 73 -20.76 3.14 -0.11
N THR A 74 -19.88 4.13 -0.06
CA THR A 74 -18.82 4.33 -1.07
C THR A 74 -17.79 3.20 -1.02
N PRO A 75 -17.57 2.44 -2.11
CA PRO A 75 -16.59 1.37 -2.12
C PRO A 75 -15.16 1.91 -2.09
N ILE A 76 -14.25 1.11 -1.54
CA ILE A 76 -12.82 1.40 -1.51
C ILE A 76 -12.07 0.34 -2.31
N HIS A 77 -11.31 0.76 -3.31
CA HIS A 77 -10.48 -0.10 -4.13
C HIS A 77 -9.00 0.14 -3.82
N ILE A 78 -8.29 -0.91 -3.40
CA ILE A 78 -6.86 -0.84 -3.11
C ILE A 78 -6.11 -1.49 -4.27
N LEU A 79 -5.45 -0.68 -5.08
CA LEU A 79 -4.88 -1.06 -6.36
C LEU A 79 -3.35 -1.00 -6.31
N PRO A 80 -2.65 -2.12 -6.55
CA PRO A 80 -1.21 -2.10 -6.68
C PRO A 80 -0.80 -1.43 -8.00
N GLY A 81 0.40 -0.83 -8.08
CA GLY A 81 0.90 -0.18 -9.28
C GLY A 81 1.03 -1.08 -10.52
N SER A 82 0.89 -2.40 -10.37
CA SER A 82 0.81 -3.35 -11.49
C SER A 82 -0.62 -3.50 -12.07
N TYR A 83 -1.63 -2.94 -11.42
CA TYR A 83 -3.01 -2.96 -11.92
C TYR A 83 -3.15 -1.97 -13.09
N PRO A 84 -3.90 -2.29 -14.16
CA PRO A 84 -4.11 -1.37 -15.28
C PRO A 84 -4.76 -0.07 -14.80
N LEU A 85 -4.09 1.07 -15.05
CA LEU A 85 -4.50 2.35 -14.49
C LEU A 85 -5.90 2.79 -14.95
N GLU A 86 -6.18 2.64 -16.25
CA GLU A 86 -7.48 3.04 -16.84
C GLU A 86 -8.63 2.24 -16.24
N GLU A 87 -8.47 0.92 -16.10
CA GLU A 87 -9.45 0.07 -15.45
C GLU A 87 -9.62 0.46 -13.97
N GLY A 88 -8.51 0.72 -13.28
CA GLY A 88 -8.54 1.17 -11.89
C GLY A 88 -9.28 2.49 -11.70
N LEU A 89 -9.05 3.46 -12.57
CA LEU A 89 -9.71 4.76 -12.51
C LEU A 89 -11.19 4.73 -12.91
N SER A 90 -11.63 3.71 -13.67
CA SER A 90 -13.05 3.52 -14.01
C SER A 90 -13.89 2.93 -12.88
N LEU A 91 -13.27 2.41 -11.82
CA LEU A 91 -13.98 1.86 -10.66
C LEU A 91 -14.66 2.98 -9.88
N PRO A 92 -15.90 2.77 -9.38
CA PRO A 92 -16.61 3.77 -8.58
C PRO A 92 -16.01 3.93 -7.19
N GLY A 93 -16.19 5.10 -6.59
CA GLY A 93 -15.80 5.38 -5.20
C GLY A 93 -14.33 5.74 -5.04
N THR A 94 -13.76 5.38 -3.92
CA THR A 94 -12.36 5.72 -3.60
C THR A 94 -11.38 4.69 -4.17
N ARG A 95 -10.40 5.16 -4.93
CA ARG A 95 -9.27 4.36 -5.44
C ARG A 95 -8.00 4.74 -4.71
N VAL A 96 -7.34 3.76 -4.13
CA VAL A 96 -6.05 3.92 -3.46
C VAL A 96 -4.99 3.26 -4.33
N LEU A 97 -4.15 4.07 -4.98
CA LEU A 97 -3.08 3.59 -5.84
C LEU A 97 -1.81 3.42 -5.00
N MET A 98 -1.32 2.19 -4.90
CA MET A 98 -0.14 1.83 -4.12
C MET A 98 1.02 1.42 -5.02
N LYS A 99 2.25 1.73 -4.61
CA LYS A 99 3.49 1.29 -5.31
C LYS A 99 3.59 1.81 -6.75
N SER A 100 3.02 2.97 -7.04
CA SER A 100 2.94 3.56 -8.38
C SER A 100 4.19 4.38 -8.76
N GLY A 101 5.22 4.47 -7.91
CA GLY A 101 6.37 5.35 -8.11
C GLY A 101 7.03 5.23 -9.51
N LYS A 102 7.19 4.01 -10.03
CA LYS A 102 7.76 3.79 -11.37
C LYS A 102 6.88 4.33 -12.53
N GLN A 103 5.61 4.56 -12.28
CA GLN A 103 4.63 5.03 -13.26
C GLN A 103 4.01 6.37 -12.85
N MET A 104 4.62 7.08 -11.90
CA MET A 104 4.01 8.27 -11.31
C MET A 104 3.71 9.36 -12.35
N GLY A 105 4.56 9.55 -13.35
CA GLY A 105 4.28 10.47 -14.46
C GLY A 105 3.01 10.10 -15.24
N THR A 106 2.81 8.81 -15.53
CA THR A 106 1.58 8.32 -16.21
C THR A 106 0.36 8.52 -15.32
N VAL A 107 0.47 8.20 -14.02
CA VAL A 107 -0.60 8.41 -13.04
C VAL A 107 -0.96 9.88 -12.94
N LYS A 108 0.03 10.77 -12.79
CA LYS A 108 -0.17 12.22 -12.77
C LYS A 108 -0.94 12.73 -13.99
N ASN A 109 -0.48 12.36 -15.19
CA ASN A 109 -1.10 12.79 -16.44
C ASN A 109 -2.58 12.35 -16.53
N ALA A 110 -2.87 11.12 -16.18
CA ALA A 110 -4.24 10.61 -16.16
C ALA A 110 -5.12 11.34 -15.14
N LEU A 111 -4.58 11.65 -13.95
CA LEU A 111 -5.32 12.34 -12.90
C LEU A 111 -5.52 13.83 -13.18
N VAL A 112 -4.56 14.49 -13.84
CA VAL A 112 -4.68 15.92 -14.25
C VAL A 112 -5.75 16.10 -15.33
N SER A 113 -5.86 15.14 -16.25
CA SER A 113 -6.85 15.18 -17.34
C SER A 113 -8.26 14.79 -16.89
N GLY A 114 -8.40 14.12 -15.75
CA GLY A 114 -9.68 13.66 -15.21
C GLY A 114 -10.33 14.62 -14.22
N ALA A 115 -11.60 14.39 -13.92
CA ALA A 115 -12.38 15.16 -12.93
C ALA A 115 -12.29 14.51 -11.55
N TYR A 116 -11.06 14.41 -10.98
CA TYR A 116 -10.81 13.75 -9.71
C TYR A 116 -10.43 14.73 -8.60
N GLU A 117 -10.79 14.37 -7.37
CA GLU A 117 -10.16 14.87 -6.17
C GLU A 117 -9.01 13.93 -5.84
N VAL A 118 -7.82 14.50 -5.67
CA VAL A 118 -6.57 13.72 -5.51
C VAL A 118 -5.85 14.16 -4.26
N ARG A 119 -5.40 13.19 -3.48
CA ARG A 119 -4.47 13.38 -2.36
C ARG A 119 -3.33 12.39 -2.50
N MET A 120 -2.13 12.80 -2.17
CA MET A 120 -0.96 11.93 -2.19
C MET A 120 -0.15 12.09 -0.92
N ALA A 121 0.32 10.98 -0.38
CA ALA A 121 1.36 10.95 0.64
C ALA A 121 2.53 10.10 0.15
N GLU A 122 3.74 10.63 0.33
CA GLU A 122 4.97 9.89 0.14
C GLU A 122 5.79 9.93 1.42
N ASN A 123 6.45 8.81 1.73
CA ASN A 123 7.23 8.64 2.96
C ASN A 123 6.44 9.03 4.23
N CYS A 124 5.15 8.68 4.28
CA CYS A 124 4.24 9.05 5.35
C CYS A 124 4.82 8.70 6.73
N GLY A 125 4.98 9.71 7.60
CA GLY A 125 5.57 9.55 8.93
C GLY A 125 7.08 9.32 8.96
N MET A 126 7.78 9.44 7.84
CA MET A 126 9.23 9.27 7.73
C MET A 126 9.93 10.59 7.36
N ALA A 127 11.26 10.60 7.45
CA ALA A 127 12.05 11.71 6.94
C ALA A 127 11.82 11.88 5.43
N GLY A 128 11.61 13.12 4.98
CA GLY A 128 11.29 13.42 3.59
C GLY A 128 9.83 13.18 3.21
N GLU A 129 8.91 13.21 4.19
CA GLU A 129 7.48 13.18 3.92
C GLU A 129 7.06 14.29 2.95
N ARG A 130 6.29 13.92 1.92
CA ARG A 130 5.66 14.84 0.98
C ARG A 130 4.16 14.59 0.97
N LEU A 131 3.37 15.65 1.21
CA LEU A 131 1.90 15.60 1.14
C LEU A 131 1.45 16.51 0.00
N VAL A 132 0.51 16.02 -0.81
CA VAL A 132 0.04 16.72 -2.02
C VAL A 132 -1.48 16.67 -2.05
N ASP A 133 -2.08 17.81 -2.33
CA ASP A 133 -3.54 18.00 -2.33
C ASP A 133 -4.15 18.10 -3.73
N ARG A 134 -3.35 18.13 -4.80
CA ARG A 134 -3.83 18.29 -6.17
C ARG A 134 -3.00 17.47 -7.15
N ALA A 135 -3.65 16.92 -8.19
CA ALA A 135 -2.99 16.08 -9.17
C ALA A 135 -1.78 16.74 -9.86
N GLN A 136 -1.88 18.05 -10.17
CA GLN A 136 -0.80 18.78 -10.85
C GLN A 136 0.46 18.92 -10.02
N ASP A 137 0.33 18.85 -8.69
CA ASP A 137 1.46 19.01 -7.76
C ASP A 137 2.15 17.67 -7.44
N ILE A 138 1.65 16.54 -7.97
CA ILE A 138 2.28 15.23 -7.82
C ILE A 138 3.69 15.29 -8.42
N PRO A 139 4.76 14.97 -7.64
CA PRO A 139 6.12 14.93 -8.14
C PRO A 139 6.32 13.70 -9.04
N GLU A 140 6.93 13.90 -10.20
CA GLU A 140 7.21 12.81 -11.15
C GLU A 140 8.29 11.84 -10.64
N ASP A 141 9.13 12.31 -9.73
CA ASP A 141 10.19 11.54 -9.08
C ASP A 141 9.73 10.81 -7.81
N ALA A 142 8.42 10.75 -7.57
CA ALA A 142 7.86 10.08 -6.39
C ALA A 142 8.33 8.62 -6.29
N GLY A 143 8.80 8.25 -5.10
CA GLY A 143 9.43 6.96 -4.84
C GLY A 143 8.46 5.82 -4.60
N TYR A 144 9.00 4.71 -4.16
CA TYR A 144 8.25 3.47 -3.88
C TYR A 144 7.21 3.63 -2.76
N TYR A 145 7.50 4.45 -1.76
CA TYR A 145 6.61 4.70 -0.62
C TYR A 145 5.57 5.79 -0.89
N SER A 146 5.12 5.89 -2.14
CA SER A 146 4.06 6.80 -2.56
C SER A 146 2.71 6.10 -2.59
N LEU A 147 1.69 6.82 -2.14
CA LEU A 147 0.31 6.39 -2.12
C LEU A 147 -0.56 7.55 -2.61
N VAL A 148 -1.43 7.28 -3.59
CA VAL A 148 -2.36 8.26 -4.14
C VAL A 148 -3.79 7.84 -3.84
N ILE A 149 -4.57 8.72 -3.23
CA ILE A 149 -6.00 8.55 -2.96
C ILE A 149 -6.73 9.37 -4.01
N VAL A 150 -7.63 8.72 -4.75
CA VAL A 150 -8.40 9.31 -5.85
C VAL A 150 -9.89 9.15 -5.57
N LYS A 151 -10.62 10.24 -5.57
CA LYS A 151 -12.09 10.28 -5.46
C LYS A 151 -12.70 11.01 -6.65
N GLU A 152 -13.97 10.82 -6.91
CA GLU A 152 -14.70 11.62 -7.90
C GLU A 152 -14.99 13.02 -7.35
N LYS A 153 -14.88 14.05 -8.20
CA LYS A 153 -15.27 15.40 -7.81
C LYS A 153 -16.79 15.46 -7.59
N GLY A 154 -17.21 15.82 -6.39
CA GLY A 154 -18.63 15.95 -6.03
C GLY A 154 -19.11 15.01 -4.94
N GLU A 155 -18.32 14.03 -4.52
CA GLU A 155 -18.63 13.14 -3.39
C GLU A 155 -18.13 13.67 -2.04
N THR A 156 -17.89 14.97 -1.91
CA THR A 156 -17.70 15.57 -0.59
C THR A 156 -19.05 15.59 0.12
N GLY A 157 -19.32 14.50 0.83
CA GLY A 157 -20.43 14.45 1.76
C GLY A 157 -20.33 15.59 2.78
N CYS A 158 -21.40 16.34 2.91
CA CYS A 158 -21.64 17.23 4.05
C CYS A 158 -21.70 16.43 5.35
#